data_9e25b7b9a76cc935ee391ea7c0e21e01
#
_entry.id   9e25b7b9a76cc935ee391ea7c0e21e01
#
_cell.length_a   1.000
_cell.length_b   1.000
_cell.length_c   1.000
_cell.angle_alpha   90.00
_cell.angle_beta   90.00
_cell.angle_gamma   90.00
#
_symmetry.space_group_name_H-M   'P 1'
#
loop_
_entity.id
_entity.type
_entity.pdbx_description
1 polymer ?
#
loop_
_entity_poly.entity_id
_entity_poly.type
_entity_poly.pdbx_seq_one_letter_code
_entity_poly.pdbx_strand_id
1 'polypeptide(L)'
;MREGDISSPYYRDLAFVTYMGMTALDSMLAAFGKRDDISSGGKQMPSHFSKREKGILSQSSPVGTQIVHGVGAALAVKIDNKPNIAIATVGEGSSNQCDFHEGLNFAGVHKLPFVCVIENNKYAISVPDSLQYGAEKLSDRAIGYGM
;
A
#
# COMPACT_ATOMS: atom_id res chain seq x y z
N MET A 1 -2.06 -7.07 -11.83
CA MET A 1 -1.42 -8.01 -10.88
C MET A 1 -1.45 -9.39 -11.49
N ARG A 2 -0.37 -10.14 -11.39
CA ARG A 2 -0.25 -11.54 -11.76
C ARG A 2 -0.26 -12.41 -10.50
N GLU A 3 -0.43 -13.71 -10.67
CA GLU A 3 -0.26 -14.64 -9.56
C GLU A 3 1.16 -14.53 -8.98
N GLY A 4 1.24 -14.43 -7.66
CA GLY A 4 2.50 -14.25 -6.94
C GLY A 4 2.95 -12.81 -6.76
N ASP A 5 2.30 -11.82 -7.39
CA ASP A 5 2.52 -10.41 -7.05
C ASP A 5 1.98 -10.11 -5.65
N ILE A 6 2.63 -9.17 -4.96
CA ILE A 6 2.31 -8.84 -3.58
C ILE A 6 1.78 -7.40 -3.52
N SER A 7 0.72 -7.18 -2.74
CA SER A 7 0.16 -5.84 -2.52
C SER A 7 0.23 -5.42 -1.05
N SER A 8 0.52 -4.15 -0.84
CA SER A 8 0.44 -3.47 0.45
C SER A 8 -0.54 -2.30 0.31
N PRO A 9 -1.85 -2.59 0.42
CA PRO A 9 -2.92 -1.62 0.17
C PRO A 9 -3.11 -0.66 1.34
N TYR A 10 -3.89 0.41 1.11
CA TYR A 10 -4.38 1.27 2.17
C TYR A 10 -5.92 1.27 2.23
N TYR A 11 -6.51 1.96 3.19
CA TYR A 11 -7.93 1.81 3.54
C TYR A 11 -8.94 2.21 2.44
N ARG A 12 -8.54 2.96 1.40
CA ARG A 12 -9.43 3.30 0.27
C ARG A 12 -9.47 2.22 -0.82
N ASP A 13 -8.65 1.21 -0.71
CA ASP A 13 -8.41 0.19 -1.75
C ASP A 13 -9.48 -0.91 -1.80
N LEU A 14 -10.69 -0.69 -1.34
CA LEU A 14 -11.73 -1.73 -1.35
C LEU A 14 -11.93 -2.32 -2.75
N ALA A 15 -11.94 -1.50 -3.80
CA ALA A 15 -12.07 -1.98 -5.17
C ALA A 15 -10.86 -2.81 -5.60
N PHE A 16 -9.65 -2.36 -5.26
CA PHE A 16 -8.41 -3.05 -5.58
C PHE A 16 -8.32 -4.42 -4.89
N VAL A 17 -8.55 -4.49 -3.59
CA VAL A 17 -8.50 -5.77 -2.85
C VAL A 17 -9.63 -6.71 -3.25
N THR A 18 -10.79 -6.18 -3.67
CA THR A 18 -11.87 -6.98 -4.22
C THR A 18 -11.48 -7.59 -5.57
N TYR A 19 -10.84 -6.81 -6.45
CA TYR A 19 -10.26 -7.33 -7.69
C TYR A 19 -9.22 -8.42 -7.43
N MET A 20 -8.41 -8.30 -6.37
CA MET A 20 -7.45 -9.32 -5.95
C MET A 20 -8.08 -10.56 -5.31
N GLY A 21 -9.37 -10.56 -5.05
CA GLY A 21 -10.13 -11.71 -4.58
C GLY A 21 -10.60 -11.65 -3.13
N MET A 22 -10.62 -10.46 -2.49
CA MET A 22 -11.45 -10.26 -1.29
C MET A 22 -12.91 -10.18 -1.70
N THR A 23 -13.78 -10.74 -0.87
CA THR A 23 -15.23 -10.74 -1.12
C THR A 23 -15.92 -9.66 -0.30
N ALA A 24 -17.15 -9.32 -0.69
CA ALA A 24 -18.00 -8.45 0.13
C ALA A 24 -18.24 -9.04 1.55
N LEU A 25 -18.33 -10.37 1.64
CA LEU A 25 -18.45 -11.04 2.94
C LEU A 25 -17.21 -10.81 3.82
N ASP A 26 -16.00 -10.94 3.26
CA ASP A 26 -14.75 -10.67 4.00
C ASP A 26 -14.77 -9.26 4.61
N SER A 27 -15.16 -8.27 3.81
CA SER A 27 -15.26 -6.87 4.26
C SER A 27 -16.33 -6.66 5.33
N MET A 28 -17.48 -7.31 5.19
CA MET A 28 -18.57 -7.24 6.19
C MET A 28 -18.19 -7.93 7.49
N LEU A 29 -17.52 -9.08 7.44
CA LEU A 29 -17.03 -9.76 8.64
C LEU A 29 -16.08 -8.88 9.45
N ALA A 30 -15.18 -8.16 8.77
CA ALA A 30 -14.30 -7.18 9.41
C ALA A 30 -15.11 -6.01 10.01
N ALA A 31 -16.05 -5.43 9.25
CA ALA A 31 -16.89 -4.32 9.71
C ALA A 31 -17.73 -4.65 10.93
N PHE A 32 -18.20 -5.90 11.04
CA PHE A 32 -18.95 -6.38 12.20
C PHE A 32 -18.10 -7.02 13.30
N GLY A 33 -16.78 -6.96 13.20
CA GLY A 33 -15.85 -7.50 14.21
C GLY A 33 -16.04 -9.00 14.44
N LYS A 34 -16.31 -9.77 13.38
CA LYS A 34 -16.59 -11.20 13.50
C LYS A 34 -15.31 -12.02 13.59
N ARG A 35 -15.37 -13.14 14.32
CA ARG A 35 -14.28 -14.10 14.46
C ARG A 35 -13.75 -14.60 13.11
N ASP A 36 -14.64 -14.76 12.14
CA ASP A 36 -14.35 -15.30 10.82
C ASP A 36 -13.82 -14.23 9.84
N ASP A 37 -13.56 -13.00 10.31
CA ASP A 37 -12.83 -11.99 9.56
C ASP A 37 -11.42 -12.49 9.21
N ILE A 38 -11.16 -12.67 7.92
CA ILE A 38 -9.89 -13.21 7.41
C ILE A 38 -8.71 -12.25 7.59
N SER A 39 -8.96 -10.96 7.77
CA SER A 39 -7.93 -9.96 7.93
C SER A 39 -7.34 -9.97 9.33
N SER A 40 -8.14 -10.16 10.36
CA SER A 40 -7.70 -10.02 11.75
C SER A 40 -8.47 -10.84 12.78
N GLY A 41 -9.49 -11.60 12.38
CA GLY A 41 -10.40 -12.26 13.32
C GLY A 41 -11.22 -11.25 14.15
N GLY A 42 -11.58 -10.12 13.56
CA GLY A 42 -12.35 -9.06 14.18
C GLY A 42 -11.56 -8.16 15.16
N LYS A 43 -10.22 -8.17 15.09
CA LYS A 43 -9.35 -7.45 16.04
C LYS A 43 -8.88 -6.09 15.53
N GLN A 44 -8.92 -5.85 14.23
CA GLN A 44 -8.57 -4.57 13.61
C GLN A 44 -9.82 -3.77 13.24
N MET A 45 -9.61 -2.48 12.98
CA MET A 45 -10.66 -1.63 12.43
C MET A 45 -11.03 -2.07 11.01
N PRO A 46 -12.26 -1.79 10.55
CA PRO A 46 -12.64 -2.01 9.16
C PRO A 46 -11.65 -1.39 8.16
N SER A 47 -11.59 -1.96 6.97
CA SER A 47 -10.69 -1.53 5.89
C SER A 47 -9.18 -1.68 6.19
N HIS A 48 -8.83 -2.48 7.20
CA HIS A 48 -7.47 -2.98 7.41
C HIS A 48 -7.35 -4.35 6.74
N PHE A 49 -7.20 -4.31 5.43
CA PHE A 49 -7.24 -5.51 4.58
C PHE A 49 -6.05 -6.43 4.84
N SER A 50 -6.29 -7.75 4.78
CA SER A 50 -5.28 -8.77 4.74
C SER A 50 -5.85 -10.05 4.15
N LYS A 51 -5.16 -10.63 3.16
CA LYS A 51 -5.52 -11.95 2.60
C LYS A 51 -4.26 -12.59 2.02
N ARG A 52 -3.58 -13.37 2.86
CA ARG A 52 -2.26 -13.92 2.54
C ARG A 52 -2.24 -14.74 1.25
N GLU A 53 -3.24 -15.60 1.04
CA GLU A 53 -3.34 -16.46 -0.15
C GLU A 53 -3.57 -15.69 -1.46
N LYS A 54 -3.89 -14.39 -1.36
CA LYS A 54 -4.03 -13.46 -2.49
C LYS A 54 -2.92 -12.44 -2.58
N GLY A 55 -1.85 -12.61 -1.79
CA GLY A 55 -0.73 -11.67 -1.78
C GLY A 55 -1.08 -10.29 -1.21
N ILE A 56 -2.16 -10.18 -0.42
CA ILE A 56 -2.55 -8.94 0.24
C ILE A 56 -1.91 -8.93 1.62
N LEU A 57 -0.91 -8.08 1.83
CA LEU A 57 -0.25 -7.88 3.12
C LEU A 57 -1.20 -7.21 4.11
N SER A 58 -1.00 -7.49 5.39
CA SER A 58 -1.75 -6.83 6.46
C SER A 58 -1.50 -5.32 6.41
N GLN A 59 -2.56 -4.57 6.24
CA GLN A 59 -2.49 -3.12 6.24
C GLN A 59 -2.09 -2.59 7.62
N SER A 60 -1.25 -1.58 7.61
CA SER A 60 -0.86 -0.83 8.80
C SER A 60 -1.82 0.33 9.08
N SER A 61 -2.16 0.58 10.36
CA SER A 61 -2.87 1.78 10.79
C SER A 61 -2.01 3.04 10.73
N PRO A 62 -0.71 3.03 11.12
CA PRO A 62 0.18 4.15 10.88
C PRO A 62 0.25 4.52 9.41
N VAL A 63 0.08 5.81 9.13
CA VAL A 63 -0.01 6.36 7.77
C VAL A 63 1.35 6.26 7.07
N GLY A 64 1.38 5.65 5.88
CA GLY A 64 2.60 5.55 5.06
C GLY A 64 3.39 4.25 5.23
N THR A 65 3.25 3.52 6.34
CA THR A 65 4.03 2.30 6.64
C THR A 65 3.83 1.20 5.60
N GLN A 66 2.71 1.18 4.89
CA GLN A 66 2.49 0.23 3.79
C GLN A 66 3.54 0.34 2.67
N ILE A 67 4.17 1.51 2.50
CA ILE A 67 5.30 1.66 1.56
C ILE A 67 6.48 0.78 2.00
N VAL A 68 6.88 0.87 3.25
CA VAL A 68 8.00 0.08 3.79
C VAL A 68 7.69 -1.42 3.73
N HIS A 69 6.45 -1.82 4.02
CA HIS A 69 6.01 -3.22 3.89
C HIS A 69 6.11 -3.70 2.43
N GLY A 70 5.59 -2.91 1.48
CA GLY A 70 5.66 -3.23 0.05
C GLY A 70 7.09 -3.29 -0.46
N VAL A 71 7.96 -2.37 -0.02
CA VAL A 71 9.39 -2.36 -0.37
C VAL A 71 10.10 -3.58 0.20
N GLY A 72 9.80 -3.98 1.43
CA GLY A 72 10.31 -5.22 2.03
C GLY A 72 9.88 -6.47 1.24
N ALA A 73 8.62 -6.52 0.79
CA ALA A 73 8.14 -7.58 -0.08
C ALA A 73 8.86 -7.59 -1.44
N ALA A 74 9.10 -6.42 -2.05
CA ALA A 74 9.85 -6.31 -3.29
C ALA A 74 11.31 -6.78 -3.13
N LEU A 75 11.92 -6.52 -1.99
CA LEU A 75 13.25 -7.02 -1.68
C LEU A 75 13.26 -8.56 -1.62
N ALA A 76 12.28 -9.16 -0.95
CA ALA A 76 12.15 -10.61 -0.89
C ALA A 76 11.95 -11.22 -2.29
N VAL A 77 11.10 -10.63 -3.12
CA VAL A 77 10.91 -11.03 -4.53
C VAL A 77 12.23 -11.02 -5.30
N LYS A 78 13.02 -9.95 -5.11
CA LYS A 78 14.33 -9.82 -5.76
C LYS A 78 15.33 -10.86 -5.27
N ILE A 79 15.42 -11.10 -3.96
CA ILE A 79 16.32 -12.11 -3.38
C ILE A 79 15.97 -13.51 -3.88
N ASP A 80 14.67 -13.80 -3.97
CA ASP A 80 14.17 -15.10 -4.45
C ASP A 80 14.26 -15.26 -5.98
N ASN A 81 14.76 -14.24 -6.73
CA ASN A 81 14.79 -14.21 -8.20
C ASN A 81 13.44 -14.52 -8.85
N LYS A 82 12.34 -14.07 -8.26
CA LYS A 82 10.98 -14.25 -8.79
C LYS A 82 10.66 -13.16 -9.82
N PRO A 83 9.87 -13.48 -10.88
CA PRO A 83 9.47 -12.51 -11.91
C PRO A 83 8.28 -11.62 -11.46
N ASN A 84 8.01 -11.57 -10.16
CA ASN A 84 6.89 -10.87 -9.56
C ASN A 84 7.28 -9.44 -9.16
N ILE A 85 6.27 -8.65 -8.83
CA ILE A 85 6.44 -7.30 -8.29
C ILE A 85 5.74 -7.17 -6.95
N ALA A 86 6.12 -6.15 -6.19
CA ALA A 86 5.29 -5.65 -5.10
C ALA A 86 4.73 -4.27 -5.44
N ILE A 87 3.48 -4.02 -5.05
CA ILE A 87 2.80 -2.74 -5.21
C ILE A 87 2.35 -2.23 -3.84
N ALA A 88 2.53 -0.95 -3.58
CA ALA A 88 1.90 -0.30 -2.45
C ALA A 88 1.10 0.90 -2.91
N THR A 89 0.00 1.17 -2.22
CA THR A 89 -0.89 2.29 -2.50
C THR A 89 -0.93 3.24 -1.30
N VAL A 90 -1.00 4.53 -1.56
CA VAL A 90 -1.08 5.57 -0.51
C VAL A 90 -1.91 6.74 -1.01
N GLY A 91 -2.51 7.49 -0.09
CA GLY A 91 -3.03 8.82 -0.39
C GLY A 91 -1.91 9.85 -0.50
N GLU A 92 -2.20 11.01 -1.13
CA GLU A 92 -1.21 12.09 -1.30
C GLU A 92 -0.70 12.64 0.03
N GLY A 93 -1.53 12.70 1.06
CA GLY A 93 -1.10 13.11 2.40
C GLY A 93 -0.05 12.18 3.00
N SER A 94 -0.17 10.87 2.74
CA SER A 94 0.80 9.86 3.17
C SER A 94 2.17 10.04 2.52
N SER A 95 2.23 10.66 1.35
CA SER A 95 3.49 10.90 0.64
C SER A 95 4.41 11.91 1.35
N ASN A 96 3.95 12.52 2.43
CA ASN A 96 4.73 13.44 3.27
C ASN A 96 5.26 12.77 4.55
N GLN A 97 4.99 11.48 4.75
CA GLN A 97 5.51 10.71 5.88
C GLN A 97 6.95 10.24 5.65
N CYS A 98 7.71 10.06 6.73
CA CYS A 98 9.09 9.55 6.68
C CYS A 98 9.17 8.22 5.93
N ASP A 99 8.30 7.27 6.29
CA ASP A 99 8.23 5.93 5.69
C ASP A 99 8.11 5.96 4.16
N PHE A 100 7.41 6.96 3.61
CA PHE A 100 7.30 7.14 2.17
C PHE A 100 8.66 7.46 1.55
N HIS A 101 9.36 8.45 2.08
CA HIS A 101 10.64 8.90 1.54
C HIS A 101 11.73 7.85 1.73
N GLU A 102 11.82 7.26 2.90
CA GLU A 102 12.81 6.25 3.25
C GLU A 102 12.59 4.97 2.44
N GLY A 103 11.35 4.50 2.35
CA GLY A 103 10.99 3.31 1.58
C GLY A 103 11.29 3.47 0.09
N LEU A 104 10.88 4.58 -0.54
CA LEU A 104 11.14 4.81 -1.96
C LEU A 104 12.63 5.00 -2.26
N ASN A 105 13.35 5.71 -1.39
CA ASN A 105 14.81 5.82 -1.54
C ASN A 105 15.47 4.44 -1.48
N PHE A 106 15.10 3.60 -0.53
CA PHE A 106 15.62 2.24 -0.43
C PHE A 106 15.28 1.42 -1.68
N ALA A 107 14.04 1.51 -2.17
CA ALA A 107 13.63 0.82 -3.40
C ALA A 107 14.45 1.26 -4.61
N GLY A 108 14.70 2.56 -4.77
CA GLY A 108 15.51 3.12 -5.84
C GLY A 108 16.97 2.67 -5.77
N VAL A 109 17.61 2.78 -4.60
CA VAL A 109 19.00 2.34 -4.37
C VAL A 109 19.18 0.87 -4.73
N HIS A 110 18.27 0.03 -4.30
CA HIS A 110 18.35 -1.42 -4.52
C HIS A 110 17.73 -1.88 -5.85
N LYS A 111 17.19 -0.98 -6.68
CA LYS A 111 16.51 -1.31 -7.95
C LYS A 111 15.50 -2.44 -7.75
N LEU A 112 14.58 -2.26 -6.80
CA LEU A 112 13.59 -3.26 -6.44
C LEU A 112 12.44 -3.30 -7.47
N PRO A 113 11.82 -4.47 -7.69
CA PRO A 113 10.61 -4.60 -8.51
C PRO A 113 9.39 -4.06 -7.74
N PHE A 114 9.37 -2.76 -7.52
CA PHE A 114 8.39 -2.07 -6.68
C PHE A 114 7.62 -1.00 -7.46
N VAL A 115 6.32 -0.95 -7.26
CA VAL A 115 5.44 0.09 -7.79
C VAL A 115 4.74 0.80 -6.65
N CYS A 116 4.87 2.12 -6.61
CA CYS A 116 4.12 2.97 -5.68
C CYS A 116 2.99 3.69 -6.45
N VAL A 117 1.76 3.55 -5.97
CA VAL A 117 0.60 4.28 -6.51
C VAL A 117 0.15 5.31 -5.49
N ILE A 118 0.11 6.57 -5.89
CA ILE A 118 -0.41 7.67 -5.06
C ILE A 118 -1.81 8.03 -5.55
N GLU A 119 -2.81 7.81 -4.73
CA GLU A 119 -4.19 8.18 -4.98
C GLU A 119 -4.42 9.61 -4.52
N ASN A 120 -4.27 10.55 -5.45
CA ASN A 120 -4.40 11.97 -5.16
C ASN A 120 -5.85 12.44 -5.31
N ASN A 121 -6.57 12.50 -4.21
CA ASN A 121 -7.92 13.07 -4.15
C ASN A 121 -7.93 14.57 -3.81
N LYS A 122 -6.75 15.19 -3.74
CA LYS A 122 -6.52 16.61 -3.49
C LYS A 122 -6.68 17.06 -2.04
N TYR A 123 -7.01 16.16 -1.12
CA TYR A 123 -7.22 16.50 0.29
C TYR A 123 -6.69 15.44 1.23
N ALA A 124 -5.81 15.84 2.17
CA ALA A 124 -5.48 15.04 3.35
C ALA A 124 -6.35 15.52 4.51
N ILE A 125 -7.46 14.83 4.79
CA ILE A 125 -8.50 15.24 5.73
C ILE A 125 -9.09 16.59 5.31
N SER A 126 -8.61 17.70 5.91
CA SER A 126 -9.04 19.07 5.62
C SER A 126 -7.99 19.92 4.92
N VAL A 127 -6.78 19.36 4.67
CA VAL A 127 -5.66 20.10 4.08
C VAL A 127 -5.65 19.88 2.56
N PRO A 128 -5.83 20.94 1.75
CA PRO A 128 -5.76 20.84 0.30
C PRO A 128 -4.33 20.55 -0.18
N ASP A 129 -4.17 19.94 -1.34
CA ASP A 129 -2.88 19.55 -1.91
C ASP A 129 -1.90 20.74 -2.07
N SER A 130 -2.41 21.94 -2.35
CA SER A 130 -1.60 23.16 -2.45
C SER A 130 -0.85 23.55 -1.16
N LEU A 131 -1.24 22.98 -0.02
CA LEU A 131 -0.58 23.17 1.27
C LEU A 131 0.21 21.93 1.73
N GLN A 132 0.29 20.90 0.89
CA GLN A 132 0.92 19.62 1.26
C GLN A 132 2.29 19.43 0.62
N TYR A 133 2.50 19.88 -0.60
CA TYR A 133 3.74 19.67 -1.34
C TYR A 133 3.97 20.78 -2.38
N GLY A 134 5.25 21.04 -2.67
CA GLY A 134 5.64 22.09 -3.64
C GLY A 134 5.88 21.59 -5.08
N ALA A 135 5.85 20.27 -5.32
CA ALA A 135 6.04 19.73 -6.66
C ALA A 135 4.78 19.94 -7.52
N GLU A 136 4.92 20.13 -8.82
CA GLU A 136 3.78 20.23 -9.73
C GLU A 136 3.00 18.91 -9.78
N LYS A 137 3.74 17.79 -9.82
CA LYS A 137 3.18 16.44 -9.76
C LYS A 137 3.88 15.63 -8.67
N LEU A 138 3.13 14.85 -7.90
CA LEU A 138 3.71 13.97 -6.89
C LEU A 138 4.64 12.91 -7.48
N SER A 139 4.40 12.48 -8.72
CA SER A 139 5.27 11.58 -9.45
C SER A 139 6.69 12.13 -9.69
N ASP A 140 6.87 13.45 -9.66
CA ASP A 140 8.18 14.07 -9.87
C ASP A 140 9.16 13.72 -8.75
N ARG A 141 8.64 13.34 -7.57
CA ARG A 141 9.45 12.82 -6.46
C ARG A 141 10.23 11.57 -6.83
N ALA A 142 9.70 10.74 -7.75
CA ALA A 142 10.36 9.51 -8.20
C ALA A 142 11.75 9.79 -8.81
N ILE A 143 11.91 10.92 -9.49
CA ILE A 143 13.20 11.34 -10.07
C ILE A 143 14.27 11.42 -8.98
N GLY A 144 13.94 11.99 -7.83
CA GLY A 144 14.86 12.13 -6.70
C GLY A 144 15.28 10.79 -6.08
N TYR A 145 14.50 9.73 -6.26
CA TYR A 145 14.81 8.38 -5.78
C TYR A 145 15.45 7.48 -6.86
N GLY A 146 15.61 7.98 -8.08
CA GLY A 146 16.13 7.21 -9.20
C GLY A 146 15.16 6.13 -9.71
N MET A 147 13.89 6.41 -9.64
CA MET A 147 12.75 5.54 -10.04
C MET A 147 12.06 6.09 -11.27
#